data_678a8257f05c9628e6ddb70783ff1ff9
#
_entry.id   678a8257f05c9628e6ddb70783ff1ff9
#
_cell.length_a   1.000
_cell.length_b   1.000
_cell.length_c   1.000
_cell.angle_alpha   90.00
_cell.angle_beta   90.00
_cell.angle_gamma   90.00
#
_symmetry.space_group_name_H-M   'P 1'
#
loop_
_entity.id
_entity.type
_entity.pdbx_description
1 polymer ?
#
loop_
_entity_poly.entity_id
_entity_poly.type
_entity_poly.pdbx_seq_one_letter_code
_entity_poly.pdbx_strand_id
1 'polypeptide(L)' 'MSRQEPSVDVGTWVKITGFVPGEEEVFHVVAESETDILDNKIPPSNPLARVLHGARAGDRVIFTPPAGRVELTVLEVGRV' A
#
# COMPACT_ATOMS: atom_id res chain seq x y z
N MET A 1 6.26 -12.77 -24.56
CA MET A 1 6.74 -12.82 -23.17
C MET A 1 5.96 -11.84 -22.32
N SER A 2 5.44 -12.32 -21.25
CA SER A 2 4.63 -11.47 -20.39
C SER A 2 5.53 -10.66 -19.45
N ARG A 3 5.16 -9.42 -19.24
CA ARG A 3 5.81 -8.56 -18.28
C ARG A 3 4.99 -8.61 -16.98
N GLN A 4 5.66 -8.91 -15.90
CA GLN A 4 4.99 -8.90 -14.62
C GLN A 4 4.85 -7.46 -14.13
N GLU A 5 3.64 -7.10 -13.78
CA GLU A 5 3.41 -5.81 -13.15
C GLU A 5 3.89 -5.88 -11.71
N PRO A 6 4.43 -4.79 -11.16
CA PRO A 6 4.85 -4.79 -9.78
C PRO A 6 3.65 -5.00 -8.84
N SER A 7 3.88 -5.77 -7.81
CA SER A 7 2.92 -5.95 -6.73
C SER A 7 3.51 -5.40 -5.45
N VAL A 8 2.65 -5.07 -4.50
CA VAL A 8 3.08 -4.47 -3.24
C VAL A 8 3.92 -5.45 -2.44
N ASP A 9 5.12 -5.05 -2.09
CA ASP A 9 6.08 -5.83 -1.30
C ASP A 9 7.14 -4.87 -0.77
N VAL A 10 8.03 -5.38 0.06
CA VAL A 10 9.18 -4.58 0.51
C VAL A 10 9.96 -4.10 -0.72
N GLY A 11 10.28 -2.81 -0.74
CA GLY A 11 10.98 -2.20 -1.86
C GLY A 11 10.06 -1.61 -2.90
N THR A 12 8.76 -1.56 -2.64
CA THR A 12 7.81 -0.91 -3.54
C THR A 12 7.17 0.30 -2.86
N TRP A 13 6.66 1.22 -3.68
CA TRP A 13 5.74 2.24 -3.23
C TRP A 13 4.37 1.94 -3.83
N VAL A 14 3.33 2.38 -3.15
CA VAL A 14 1.96 2.14 -3.58
C VAL A 14 1.15 3.42 -3.42
N LYS A 15 0.42 3.79 -4.47
CA LYS A 15 -0.50 4.91 -4.43
C LYS A 15 -1.91 4.35 -4.28
N ILE A 16 -2.62 4.81 -3.26
CA ILE A 16 -3.96 4.32 -2.96
C ILE A 16 -4.92 5.48 -2.77
N THR A 17 -6.20 5.17 -2.86
CA THR A 17 -7.26 6.09 -2.51
C THR A 17 -8.31 5.33 -1.70
N GLY A 18 -9.05 6.06 -0.86
CA GLY A 18 -10.14 5.47 -0.06
C GLY A 18 -10.15 5.90 1.40
N PHE A 19 -9.04 6.40 1.94
CA PHE A 19 -9.04 6.90 3.31
C PHE A 19 -9.79 8.23 3.41
N VAL A 20 -9.49 9.15 2.50
CA VAL A 20 -10.17 10.45 2.44
C VAL A 20 -10.76 10.57 1.05
N PRO A 21 -12.07 10.79 0.93
CA PRO A 21 -12.69 10.88 -0.39
C PRO A 21 -12.00 11.94 -1.26
N GLY A 22 -11.65 11.53 -2.49
CA GLY A 22 -11.03 12.42 -3.45
C GLY A 22 -9.54 12.64 -3.27
N GLU A 23 -8.91 12.02 -2.26
CA GLU A 23 -7.48 12.17 -2.02
C GLU A 23 -6.73 10.88 -2.29
N GLU A 24 -5.50 11.04 -2.74
CA GLU A 24 -4.58 9.93 -2.99
C GLU A 24 -3.46 9.99 -1.98
N GLU A 25 -2.98 8.83 -1.56
CA GLU A 25 -1.87 8.73 -0.63
C GLU A 25 -0.85 7.73 -1.15
N VAL A 26 0.42 8.02 -0.91
CA VAL A 26 1.52 7.15 -1.32
C VAL A 26 2.21 6.62 -0.07
N PHE A 27 2.39 5.31 -0.05
CA PHE A 27 3.13 4.63 1.02
C PHE A 27 4.30 3.88 0.42
N HIS A 28 5.40 3.84 1.16
CA HIS A 28 6.56 3.02 0.81
C HIS A 28 6.62 1.84 1.77
N VAL A 29 6.72 0.64 1.24
CA VAL A 29 6.89 -0.55 2.07
C VAL A 29 8.39 -0.79 2.20
N VAL A 30 8.88 -0.69 3.42
CA VAL A 30 10.31 -0.71 3.72
C VAL A 30 10.62 -1.77 4.77
N ALA A 31 11.91 -2.07 4.93
CA ALA A 31 12.35 -2.95 6.01
C ALA A 31 12.06 -2.30 7.36
N GLU A 32 11.94 -3.13 8.41
CA GLU A 32 11.63 -2.64 9.75
C GLU A 32 12.58 -1.51 10.19
N SER A 33 13.86 -1.64 9.86
CA SER A 33 14.87 -0.65 10.26
C SER A 33 14.72 0.68 9.53
N GLU A 34 13.93 0.73 8.46
CA GLU A 34 13.77 1.93 7.64
C GLU A 34 12.40 2.58 7.83
N THR A 35 11.62 2.10 8.78
CA THR A 35 10.28 2.61 9.05
C THR A 35 10.32 4.08 9.44
N ASP A 36 9.44 4.87 8.83
CA ASP A 36 9.28 6.28 9.14
C ASP A 36 7.82 6.66 8.88
N ILE A 37 7.03 6.64 9.95
CA ILE A 37 5.58 6.87 9.84
C ILE A 37 5.27 8.26 9.30
N LEU A 38 6.06 9.25 9.69
CA LEU A 38 5.82 10.63 9.22
C LEU A 38 6.06 10.77 7.72
N ASP A 39 6.89 9.90 7.15
CA ASP A 39 7.19 9.91 5.73
C ASP A 39 6.48 8.78 4.99
N ASN A 40 5.45 8.21 5.59
CA ASN A 40 4.67 7.11 5.02
C ASN A 40 5.51 5.91 4.62
N LYS A 41 6.57 5.63 5.38
CA LYS A 41 7.39 4.43 5.20
C LYS A 41 6.97 3.41 6.23
N ILE A 42 6.33 2.34 5.79
CA ILE A 42 5.73 1.35 6.67
C ILE A 42 6.36 -0.02 6.47
N PRO A 43 6.53 -0.79 7.55
CA PRO A 43 7.11 -2.12 7.44
C PRO A 43 6.06 -3.14 6.98
N PRO A 44 6.49 -4.32 6.49
CA PRO A 44 5.53 -5.36 6.07
C PRO A 44 4.61 -5.83 7.19
N SER A 45 5.01 -5.66 8.44
CA SER A 45 4.20 -6.06 9.60
C SER A 45 3.08 -5.08 9.91
N ASN A 46 3.11 -3.88 9.30
CA ASN A 46 2.05 -2.90 9.50
C ASN A 46 0.73 -3.45 8.95
N PRO A 47 -0.38 -3.32 9.68
CA PRO A 47 -1.68 -3.85 9.21
C PRO A 47 -2.07 -3.38 7.81
N LEU A 48 -1.79 -2.14 7.46
CA LEU A 48 -2.09 -1.64 6.12
C LEU A 48 -1.21 -2.33 5.08
N ALA A 49 0.08 -2.48 5.36
CA ALA A 49 0.98 -3.16 4.44
C ALA A 49 0.57 -4.62 4.24
N ARG A 50 0.03 -5.26 5.29
CA ARG A 50 -0.42 -6.65 5.20
C ARG A 50 -1.59 -6.81 4.24
N VAL A 51 -2.57 -5.93 4.29
CA VAL A 51 -3.73 -6.03 3.39
C VAL A 51 -3.36 -5.63 1.97
N LEU A 52 -2.34 -4.78 1.79
CA LEU A 52 -1.91 -4.36 0.47
C LEU A 52 -0.93 -5.34 -0.18
N HIS A 53 -0.31 -6.23 0.61
CA HIS A 53 0.70 -7.14 0.10
C HIS A 53 0.18 -7.95 -1.09
N GLY A 54 0.94 -7.97 -2.16
CA GLY A 54 0.56 -8.68 -3.38
C GLY A 54 -0.41 -7.95 -4.29
N ALA A 55 -0.92 -6.80 -3.86
CA ALA A 55 -1.87 -6.04 -4.68
C ALA A 55 -1.16 -5.40 -5.86
N ARG A 56 -1.89 -5.18 -6.94
CA ARG A 56 -1.41 -4.53 -8.16
C ARG A 56 -2.28 -3.34 -8.48
N ALA A 57 -1.80 -2.50 -9.39
CA ALA A 57 -2.59 -1.37 -9.88
C ALA A 57 -3.96 -1.87 -10.36
N GLY A 58 -5.01 -1.22 -9.92
CA GLY A 58 -6.39 -1.57 -10.25
C GLY A 58 -7.07 -2.47 -9.22
N ASP A 59 -6.33 -3.04 -8.28
CA ASP A 59 -6.91 -3.92 -7.26
C ASP A 59 -7.63 -3.11 -6.18
N ARG A 60 -8.62 -3.76 -5.58
CA ARG A 60 -9.31 -3.21 -4.41
C ARG A 60 -9.04 -4.12 -3.22
N VAL A 61 -8.81 -3.52 -2.08
CA VAL A 61 -8.58 -4.26 -0.84
C VAL A 61 -9.44 -3.68 0.26
N ILE A 62 -9.78 -4.51 1.24
CA ILE A 62 -10.54 -4.07 2.41
C ILE A 62 -9.59 -3.97 3.58
N PHE A 63 -9.49 -2.78 4.14
CA PHE A 63 -8.72 -2.54 5.36
C PHE A 63 -9.72 -2.30 6.50
N THR A 64 -9.54 -3.02 7.60
CA THR A 64 -10.48 -2.94 8.72
C THR A 64 -9.74 -2.48 9.99
N PRO A 65 -9.49 -1.17 10.13
CA PRO A 65 -8.95 -0.65 11.38
C PRO A 65 -10.02 -0.69 12.48
N PRO A 66 -9.62 -0.46 13.74
CA PRO A 66 -10.61 -0.48 14.83
C PRO A 66 -11.79 0.46 14.62
N ALA A 67 -11.57 1.56 13.90
CA ALA A 67 -12.62 2.55 13.66
C ALA A 67 -13.65 2.12 12.61
N GLY A 68 -13.40 1.05 11.86
CA GLY A 68 -14.35 0.58 10.87
C GLY A 68 -13.68 0.07 9.61
N ARG A 69 -14.52 -0.26 8.64
CA ARG A 69 -14.09 -0.89 7.40
C ARG A 69 -13.86 0.17 6.32
N VAL A 70 -12.73 0.07 5.63
CA VAL A 70 -12.38 1.00 4.56
C VAL A 70 -12.05 0.20 3.30
N GLU A 71 -12.66 0.56 2.19
CA GLU A 71 -12.32 -0.01 0.89
C GLU A 71 -11.27 0.87 0.24
N LEU A 72 -10.13 0.27 -0.11
CA LEU A 72 -9.03 0.98 -0.73
C LEU A 72 -8.87 0.52 -2.16
N THR A 73 -8.58 1.47 -3.04
CA THR A 73 -8.26 1.16 -4.43
C THR A 73 -6.77 1.43 -4.65
N VAL A 74 -6.09 0.45 -5.21
CA VAL A 74 -4.67 0.59 -5.55
C VAL A 74 -4.60 1.23 -6.93
N LEU A 75 -4.02 2.41 -7.00
CA LEU A 75 -3.93 3.17 -8.24
C LEU A 75 -2.65 2.86 -9.00
N GLU A 76 -1.54 2.78 -8.28
CA GLU A 76 -0.24 2.52 -8.88
C GLU A 76 0.65 1.78 -7.90
N VAL A 77 1.53 0.95 -8.42
CA VAL A 77 2.58 0.29 -7.64
C VAL A 77 3.88 0.45 -8.43
N GLY A 78 4.95 0.84 -7.75
CA GLY A 78 6.24 0.96 -8.38
C GLY A 78 7.34 0.44 -7.49
N ARG A 79 8.49 0.20 -8.08
CA ARG A 79 9.67 -0.22 -7.33
C ARG A 79 10.52 0.99 -7.01
N VAL A 80 11.10 0.96 -5.83
CA VAL A 80 12.01 2.02 -5.40
C VAL A 80 13.39 1.78 -6.01
#